data_4b08d8b900fcbab7d863325dee19bdca
#
_entry.id   4b08d8b900fcbab7d863325dee19bdca
#
_cell.length_a   1.000
_cell.length_b   1.000
_cell.length_c   1.000
_cell.angle_alpha   90.00
_cell.angle_beta   90.00
_cell.angle_gamma   90.00
#
_symmetry.space_group_name_H-M   'P 1'
#
loop_
_entity.id
_entity.type
_entity.pdbx_description
1 polymer ?
#
loop_
_entity_poly.entity_id
_entity_poly.type
_entity_poly.pdbx_seq_one_letter_code
_entity_poly.pdbx_strand_id
1 'polypeptide(L)'
;MLFFRNDYGQGCIPEIMEYMNTTNGHSFTGYGMDAICQNAKETIKKHIPDYDVDIHFLVGGTITNQTIIKACLKTFEAVIACDTGHIATHETGAIEAIGHKVIPVNNYAGKINPSDIRKVFDAHMLSYEHMVYPKMVYISNATEYGTVYTLDELKNIREVCDELGLYLMMDGARLGVALSTVDYTLNDLANICDVFYIGGTKNGALMGEAVVISNPELKPYFRFVMKQNGAMLAKGWLLGIQFLGLFEHDAFFGYAKQSVVLAQKIQSKLQELGYALFMKSDSNQIFVNVSKEQYQFLSENIDFEIWEKCDDHYVIRFVTSWHTSEDEVNALITYLEQAIEKKE
;
A
#
# COMPACT_ATOMS: atom_id res chain seq x y z
N MET A 1 -23.54 8.65 11.40
CA MET A 1 -22.16 8.32 11.86
C MET A 1 -21.21 8.63 10.72
N LEU A 2 -20.21 9.47 10.93
CA LEU A 2 -19.18 9.77 9.96
C LEU A 2 -18.23 8.57 9.83
N PHE A 3 -17.75 8.28 8.60
CA PHE A 3 -16.90 7.12 8.34
C PHE A 3 -15.47 7.54 8.01
N PHE A 4 -14.55 7.30 8.95
CA PHE A 4 -13.10 7.55 8.82
C PHE A 4 -12.26 6.35 9.23
N ARG A 5 -12.82 5.13 9.21
CA ARG A 5 -12.15 3.91 9.66
C ARG A 5 -11.06 3.43 8.71
N ASN A 6 -11.35 3.43 7.39
CA ASN A 6 -10.45 2.92 6.37
C ASN A 6 -10.76 3.51 5.00
N ASP A 7 -9.90 3.23 4.01
CA ASP A 7 -9.98 3.69 2.62
C ASP A 7 -10.47 2.61 1.64
N TYR A 8 -11.15 1.57 2.16
CA TYR A 8 -11.72 0.46 1.36
C TYR A 8 -13.15 0.09 1.80
N GLY A 9 -13.82 0.96 2.55
CA GLY A 9 -15.19 0.73 3.01
C GLY A 9 -16.27 1.08 1.99
N GLN A 10 -15.94 1.85 0.97
CA GLN A 10 -16.85 2.27 -0.11
C GLN A 10 -16.67 1.39 -1.34
N GLY A 11 -17.52 1.61 -2.36
CA GLY A 11 -17.42 0.97 -3.66
C GLY A 11 -16.24 1.50 -4.48
N CYS A 12 -16.49 1.80 -5.76
CA CYS A 12 -15.48 2.36 -6.65
C CYS A 12 -15.85 3.72 -7.19
N ILE A 13 -14.87 4.39 -7.80
CA ILE A 13 -15.05 5.65 -8.52
C ILE A 13 -16.08 5.50 -9.66
N PRO A 14 -16.79 6.58 -10.05
CA PRO A 14 -17.83 6.52 -11.07
C PRO A 14 -17.35 5.98 -12.41
N GLU A 15 -16.12 6.29 -12.80
CA GLU A 15 -15.51 5.86 -14.06
C GLU A 15 -15.45 4.33 -14.17
N ILE A 16 -15.14 3.64 -13.09
CA ILE A 16 -15.13 2.18 -13.03
C ILE A 16 -16.55 1.61 -13.16
N MET A 17 -17.53 2.22 -12.49
CA MET A 17 -18.93 1.78 -12.59
C MET A 17 -19.46 1.95 -14.01
N GLU A 18 -19.08 2.99 -14.73
CA GLU A 18 -19.45 3.19 -16.14
C GLU A 18 -18.88 2.07 -17.02
N TYR A 19 -17.58 1.74 -16.87
CA TYR A 19 -16.99 0.59 -17.56
C TYR A 19 -17.70 -0.72 -17.24
N MET A 20 -18.03 -0.97 -15.98
CA MET A 20 -18.75 -2.18 -15.58
C MET A 20 -20.13 -2.28 -16.24
N ASN A 21 -20.87 -1.17 -16.30
CA ASN A 21 -22.19 -1.12 -16.92
C ASN A 21 -22.11 -1.36 -18.44
N THR A 22 -21.17 -0.70 -19.12
CA THR A 22 -21.03 -0.77 -20.60
C THR A 22 -20.47 -2.11 -21.06
N THR A 23 -19.67 -2.79 -20.24
CA THR A 23 -19.07 -4.09 -20.60
C THR A 23 -19.89 -5.30 -20.14
N ASN A 24 -20.87 -5.10 -19.24
CA ASN A 24 -21.70 -6.18 -18.73
C ASN A 24 -22.53 -6.81 -19.85
N GLY A 25 -22.38 -8.06 -20.10
CA GLY A 25 -23.02 -8.78 -21.21
C GLY A 25 -22.14 -8.99 -22.45
N HIS A 26 -20.95 -8.38 -22.49
CA HIS A 26 -19.93 -8.72 -23.47
C HIS A 26 -19.18 -9.99 -23.08
N SER A 27 -18.65 -10.69 -24.08
CA SER A 27 -17.83 -11.89 -23.88
C SER A 27 -16.35 -11.56 -24.07
N PHE A 28 -15.52 -11.96 -23.11
CA PHE A 28 -14.08 -11.71 -23.12
C PHE A 28 -13.29 -13.00 -22.94
N THR A 29 -12.06 -13.03 -23.45
CA THR A 29 -11.08 -14.08 -23.13
C THR A 29 -10.80 -14.06 -21.62
N GLY A 30 -10.78 -15.23 -21.00
CA GLY A 30 -10.57 -15.33 -19.55
C GLY A 30 -9.14 -15.06 -19.10
N TYR A 31 -8.98 -14.98 -17.78
CA TYR A 31 -7.68 -14.98 -17.08
C TYR A 31 -6.78 -13.78 -17.43
N GLY A 32 -7.38 -12.62 -17.75
CA GLY A 32 -6.64 -11.39 -18.03
C GLY A 32 -5.90 -11.38 -19.37
N MET A 33 -6.34 -12.22 -20.32
CA MET A 33 -5.82 -12.29 -21.69
C MET A 33 -6.69 -11.51 -22.70
N ASP A 34 -7.62 -10.74 -22.19
CA ASP A 34 -8.60 -9.94 -22.95
C ASP A 34 -8.06 -8.56 -23.32
N ALA A 35 -8.75 -7.90 -24.24
CA ALA A 35 -8.37 -6.56 -24.73
C ALA A 35 -8.47 -5.48 -23.65
N ILE A 36 -9.40 -5.61 -22.67
CA ILE A 36 -9.54 -4.64 -21.58
C ILE A 36 -8.30 -4.66 -20.70
N CYS A 37 -7.87 -5.87 -20.28
CA CYS A 37 -6.63 -6.02 -19.49
C CYS A 37 -5.40 -5.51 -20.28
N GLN A 38 -5.35 -5.76 -21.59
CA GLN A 38 -4.25 -5.26 -22.41
C GLN A 38 -4.25 -3.73 -22.47
N ASN A 39 -5.42 -3.10 -22.71
CA ASN A 39 -5.53 -1.65 -22.73
C ASN A 39 -5.15 -1.01 -21.36
N ALA A 40 -5.60 -1.63 -20.27
CA ALA A 40 -5.23 -1.17 -18.93
C ALA A 40 -3.70 -1.21 -18.70
N LYS A 41 -3.03 -2.29 -19.12
CA LYS A 41 -1.57 -2.40 -19.05
C LYS A 41 -0.89 -1.31 -19.88
N GLU A 42 -1.32 -1.11 -21.12
CA GLU A 42 -0.75 -0.09 -22.00
C GLU A 42 -0.96 1.33 -21.42
N THR A 43 -2.10 1.57 -20.76
CA THR A 43 -2.36 2.85 -20.11
C THR A 43 -1.44 3.08 -18.91
N ILE A 44 -1.22 2.06 -18.07
CA ILE A 44 -0.23 2.13 -16.98
C ILE A 44 1.19 2.33 -17.53
N LYS A 45 1.57 1.61 -18.60
CA LYS A 45 2.91 1.73 -19.22
C LYS A 45 3.22 3.13 -19.74
N LYS A 46 2.23 3.94 -20.09
CA LYS A 46 2.46 5.35 -20.46
C LYS A 46 3.10 6.17 -19.33
N HIS A 47 2.91 5.75 -18.08
CA HIS A 47 3.54 6.36 -16.90
C HIS A 47 4.92 5.74 -16.57
N ILE A 48 5.37 4.75 -17.36
CA ILE A 48 6.67 4.05 -17.20
C ILE A 48 7.35 3.93 -18.59
N PRO A 49 7.60 5.05 -19.28
CA PRO A 49 8.02 5.01 -20.68
C PRO A 49 9.44 4.48 -20.91
N ASP A 50 10.32 4.57 -19.91
CA ASP A 50 11.74 4.28 -20.07
C ASP A 50 12.12 2.82 -19.79
N TYR A 51 11.15 2.01 -19.29
CA TYR A 51 11.42 0.64 -18.85
C TYR A 51 10.48 -0.37 -19.51
N ASP A 52 11.04 -1.50 -19.91
CA ASP A 52 10.26 -2.67 -20.30
C ASP A 52 9.76 -3.37 -19.05
N VAL A 53 8.47 -3.24 -18.78
CA VAL A 53 7.83 -3.83 -17.61
C VAL A 53 6.75 -4.84 -17.98
N ASP A 54 6.62 -5.90 -17.17
CA ASP A 54 5.46 -6.78 -17.20
C ASP A 54 4.44 -6.30 -16.17
N ILE A 55 3.15 -6.29 -16.55
CA ILE A 55 2.07 -5.88 -15.66
C ILE A 55 1.09 -7.05 -15.50
N HIS A 56 0.74 -7.35 -14.23
CA HIS A 56 -0.20 -8.41 -13.87
C HIS A 56 -1.22 -7.90 -12.85
N PHE A 57 -2.50 -8.20 -13.07
CA PHE A 57 -3.57 -7.81 -12.14
C PHE A 57 -3.92 -8.95 -11.20
N LEU A 58 -3.95 -8.67 -9.91
CA LEU A 58 -4.31 -9.58 -8.82
C LEU A 58 -5.46 -8.96 -8.00
N VAL A 59 -6.14 -9.77 -7.19
CA VAL A 59 -7.41 -9.40 -6.57
C VAL A 59 -7.28 -8.59 -5.28
N GLY A 60 -6.12 -8.59 -4.62
CA GLY A 60 -5.92 -7.89 -3.35
C GLY A 60 -4.49 -7.99 -2.84
N GLY A 61 -4.13 -7.20 -1.81
CA GLY A 61 -2.76 -7.03 -1.33
C GLY A 61 -2.10 -8.31 -0.83
N THR A 62 -2.72 -9.04 0.09
CA THR A 62 -2.13 -10.25 0.70
C THR A 62 -1.78 -11.31 -0.34
N ILE A 63 -2.70 -11.63 -1.26
CA ILE A 63 -2.41 -12.60 -2.33
C ILE A 63 -1.36 -12.08 -3.32
N THR A 64 -1.26 -10.75 -3.47
CA THR A 64 -0.21 -10.11 -4.27
C THR A 64 1.16 -10.28 -3.63
N ASN A 65 1.29 -9.98 -2.34
CA ASN A 65 2.52 -10.18 -1.57
C ASN A 65 2.97 -11.65 -1.61
N GLN A 66 2.05 -12.59 -1.33
CA GLN A 66 2.33 -14.03 -1.44
C GLN A 66 2.82 -14.43 -2.84
N THR A 67 2.15 -13.95 -3.89
CA THR A 67 2.46 -14.34 -5.26
C THR A 67 3.82 -13.79 -5.71
N ILE A 68 4.12 -12.52 -5.39
CA ILE A 68 5.41 -11.91 -5.71
C ILE A 68 6.53 -12.65 -4.98
N ILE A 69 6.45 -12.80 -3.67
CA ILE A 69 7.50 -13.42 -2.86
C ILE A 69 7.73 -14.87 -3.31
N LYS A 70 6.67 -15.64 -3.51
CA LYS A 70 6.78 -17.03 -3.99
C LYS A 70 7.35 -17.16 -5.41
N ALA A 71 7.09 -16.17 -6.28
CA ALA A 71 7.61 -16.18 -7.64
C ALA A 71 9.08 -15.78 -7.70
N CYS A 72 9.52 -14.90 -6.81
CA CYS A 72 10.85 -14.31 -6.83
C CYS A 72 11.89 -15.10 -6.01
N LEU A 73 11.43 -15.84 -4.98
CA LEU A 73 12.32 -16.47 -4.01
C LEU A 73 12.37 -18.00 -4.17
N LYS A 74 13.55 -18.55 -3.93
CA LYS A 74 13.75 -19.99 -3.74
C LYS A 74 13.33 -20.40 -2.34
N THR A 75 13.01 -21.67 -2.13
CA THR A 75 12.44 -22.18 -0.87
C THR A 75 13.28 -21.93 0.39
N PHE A 76 14.58 -21.72 0.27
CA PHE A 76 15.49 -21.38 1.38
C PHE A 76 15.76 -19.89 1.52
N GLU A 77 15.21 -19.07 0.61
CA GLU A 77 15.37 -17.62 0.62
C GLU A 77 14.27 -16.94 1.45
N ALA A 78 14.62 -15.80 2.04
CA ALA A 78 13.78 -15.05 2.95
C ALA A 78 13.65 -13.58 2.55
N VAL A 79 12.62 -12.92 3.09
CA VAL A 79 12.36 -11.50 2.87
C VAL A 79 12.61 -10.70 4.15
N ILE A 80 13.39 -9.60 4.03
CA ILE A 80 13.62 -8.63 5.12
C ILE A 80 12.50 -7.60 5.03
N ALA A 81 11.85 -7.29 6.15
CA ALA A 81 10.81 -6.27 6.25
C ALA A 81 10.94 -5.48 7.54
N CYS A 82 10.40 -4.28 7.56
CA CYS A 82 10.17 -3.53 8.80
C CYS A 82 9.31 -4.35 9.77
N ASP A 83 9.53 -4.27 11.07
CA ASP A 83 8.72 -4.95 12.10
C ASP A 83 7.26 -4.48 12.10
N THR A 84 6.98 -3.31 11.52
CA THR A 84 5.62 -2.80 11.26
C THR A 84 5.11 -3.13 9.86
N GLY A 85 5.93 -3.71 8.98
CA GLY A 85 5.56 -4.03 7.61
C GLY A 85 4.35 -4.96 7.53
N HIS A 86 3.47 -4.74 6.58
CA HIS A 86 2.18 -5.44 6.48
C HIS A 86 2.33 -6.96 6.48
N ILE A 87 3.33 -7.50 5.78
CA ILE A 87 3.64 -8.94 5.73
C ILE A 87 4.13 -9.50 7.07
N ALA A 88 4.65 -8.66 7.97
CA ALA A 88 5.14 -9.06 9.28
C ALA A 88 4.03 -9.07 10.35
N THR A 89 2.99 -8.20 10.19
CA THR A 89 2.04 -7.90 11.27
C THR A 89 0.57 -8.14 10.92
N HIS A 90 0.15 -7.99 9.66
CA HIS A 90 -1.26 -7.90 9.29
C HIS A 90 -1.73 -8.97 8.28
N GLU A 91 -0.92 -10.01 8.00
CA GLU A 91 -1.25 -11.05 7.01
C GLU A 91 -1.33 -12.46 7.62
N THR A 92 -1.42 -12.57 8.94
CA THR A 92 -1.64 -13.86 9.64
C THR A 92 -0.62 -14.94 9.23
N GLY A 93 0.66 -14.55 9.02
CA GLY A 93 1.70 -15.50 8.58
C GLY A 93 1.53 -15.99 7.14
N ALA A 94 0.96 -15.16 6.25
CA ALA A 94 0.70 -15.56 4.86
C ALA A 94 2.00 -15.91 4.09
N ILE A 95 3.10 -15.23 4.40
CA ILE A 95 4.39 -15.48 3.76
C ILE A 95 5.03 -16.77 4.29
N GLU A 96 4.92 -17.02 5.58
CA GLU A 96 5.35 -18.29 6.20
C GLU A 96 4.53 -19.48 5.67
N ALA A 97 3.24 -19.27 5.43
CA ALA A 97 2.35 -20.31 4.89
C ALA A 97 2.73 -20.75 3.46
N ILE A 98 3.38 -19.90 2.68
CA ILE A 98 3.92 -20.24 1.35
C ILE A 98 5.37 -20.73 1.39
N GLY A 99 5.95 -20.88 2.59
CA GLY A 99 7.27 -21.48 2.81
C GLY A 99 8.43 -20.51 2.90
N HIS A 100 8.19 -19.20 3.05
CA HIS A 100 9.24 -18.20 3.19
C HIS A 100 9.22 -17.55 4.57
N LYS A 101 10.39 -17.23 5.11
CA LYS A 101 10.52 -16.53 6.38
C LYS A 101 10.49 -15.02 6.14
N VAL A 102 9.71 -14.30 6.95
CA VAL A 102 9.87 -12.85 7.12
C VAL A 102 10.92 -12.61 8.20
N ILE A 103 11.92 -11.78 7.91
CA ILE A 103 12.96 -11.35 8.87
C ILE A 103 12.63 -9.91 9.25
N PRO A 104 11.99 -9.67 10.42
CA PRO A 104 11.67 -8.33 10.84
C PRO A 104 12.92 -7.57 11.31
N VAL A 105 13.01 -6.30 10.95
CA VAL A 105 14.01 -5.35 11.44
C VAL A 105 13.31 -4.15 12.07
N ASN A 106 14.00 -3.42 12.94
CA ASN A 106 13.44 -2.24 13.58
C ASN A 106 12.95 -1.22 12.57
N ASN A 107 11.81 -0.61 12.85
CA ASN A 107 11.30 0.49 12.06
C ASN A 107 11.79 1.86 12.58
N TYR A 108 11.87 2.81 11.67
CA TYR A 108 12.11 4.23 11.94
C TYR A 108 10.94 5.01 11.34
N ALA A 109 9.93 5.27 12.16
CA ALA A 109 8.66 5.85 11.70
C ALA A 109 8.00 5.03 10.55
N GLY A 110 8.03 3.70 10.66
CA GLY A 110 7.51 2.78 9.65
C GLY A 110 8.47 2.47 8.49
N LYS A 111 9.64 3.09 8.44
CA LYS A 111 10.64 2.90 7.37
C LYS A 111 11.76 1.95 7.81
N ILE A 112 12.35 1.25 6.84
CA ILE A 112 13.53 0.43 7.03
C ILE A 112 14.81 1.28 6.84
N ASN A 113 15.84 0.99 7.64
CA ASN A 113 17.14 1.65 7.50
C ASN A 113 18.10 0.75 6.71
N PRO A 114 18.84 1.28 5.72
CA PRO A 114 19.85 0.52 4.97
C PRO A 114 20.88 -0.22 5.84
N SER A 115 21.28 0.37 6.98
CA SER A 115 22.23 -0.27 7.90
C SER A 115 21.67 -1.54 8.55
N ASP A 116 20.34 -1.62 8.78
CA ASP A 116 19.72 -2.81 9.37
C ASP A 116 19.60 -3.94 8.34
N ILE A 117 19.38 -3.61 7.06
CA ILE A 117 19.43 -4.58 5.97
C ILE A 117 20.82 -5.24 5.93
N ARG A 118 21.89 -4.44 5.95
CA ARG A 118 23.28 -4.92 5.95
C ARG A 118 23.57 -5.78 7.16
N LYS A 119 23.22 -5.31 8.36
CA LYS A 119 23.42 -6.03 9.62
C LYS A 119 22.75 -7.41 9.62
N VAL A 120 21.51 -7.49 9.13
CA VAL A 120 20.77 -8.77 9.04
C VAL A 120 21.46 -9.69 8.03
N PHE A 121 21.82 -9.18 6.85
CA PHE A 121 22.49 -9.96 5.82
C PHE A 121 23.81 -10.55 6.35
N ASP A 122 24.67 -9.72 6.94
CA ASP A 122 25.97 -10.13 7.48
C ASP A 122 25.81 -11.21 8.58
N ALA A 123 24.83 -11.04 9.48
CA ALA A 123 24.55 -12.02 10.53
C ALA A 123 24.12 -13.38 9.96
N HIS A 124 23.33 -13.40 8.88
CA HIS A 124 22.92 -14.64 8.22
C HIS A 124 24.09 -15.27 7.47
N MET A 125 24.94 -14.46 6.81
CA MET A 125 26.11 -14.95 6.09
C MET A 125 27.20 -15.51 7.02
N LEU A 126 27.29 -15.03 8.26
CA LEU A 126 28.18 -15.56 9.27
C LEU A 126 27.84 -17.01 9.64
N SER A 127 26.55 -17.35 9.71
CA SER A 127 26.05 -18.70 9.97
C SER A 127 25.82 -19.53 8.70
N TYR A 128 25.88 -18.88 7.54
CA TYR A 128 25.74 -19.41 6.18
C TYR A 128 24.57 -20.40 6.04
N GLU A 129 24.83 -21.66 5.65
CA GLU A 129 23.80 -22.67 5.35
C GLU A 129 22.95 -23.12 6.55
N HIS A 130 23.26 -22.66 7.76
CA HIS A 130 22.44 -22.91 8.95
C HIS A 130 21.30 -21.88 9.10
N MET A 131 21.29 -20.82 8.30
CA MET A 131 20.28 -19.78 8.29
C MET A 131 19.60 -19.68 6.93
N VAL A 132 18.37 -19.15 6.87
CA VAL A 132 17.74 -18.78 5.60
C VAL A 132 18.58 -17.70 4.91
N TYR A 133 18.63 -17.70 3.59
CA TYR A 133 19.35 -16.71 2.82
C TYR A 133 18.47 -15.46 2.59
N PRO A 134 18.79 -14.29 3.13
CA PRO A 134 18.06 -13.06 2.82
C PRO A 134 18.25 -12.73 1.34
N LYS A 135 17.14 -12.61 0.58
CA LYS A 135 17.22 -12.36 -0.87
C LYS A 135 16.35 -11.20 -1.34
N MET A 136 15.40 -10.77 -0.51
CA MET A 136 14.50 -9.69 -0.85
C MET A 136 14.37 -8.71 0.33
N VAL A 137 14.29 -7.42 0.02
CA VAL A 137 13.86 -6.36 0.94
C VAL A 137 12.45 -5.95 0.52
N TYR A 138 11.53 -5.94 1.48
CA TYR A 138 10.16 -5.46 1.33
C TYR A 138 9.99 -4.12 2.03
N ILE A 139 9.40 -3.16 1.36
CA ILE A 139 9.02 -1.85 1.90
C ILE A 139 7.58 -1.53 1.53
N SER A 140 6.84 -0.84 2.41
CA SER A 140 5.50 -0.29 2.13
C SER A 140 5.60 1.21 1.83
N ASN A 141 4.89 1.69 0.80
CA ASN A 141 4.85 3.12 0.47
C ASN A 141 3.44 3.56 0.00
N ALA A 142 2.70 4.42 0.76
CA ALA A 142 3.04 4.92 2.10
C ALA A 142 3.15 3.79 3.13
N THR A 143 3.93 4.03 4.20
CA THR A 143 4.12 3.05 5.27
C THR A 143 2.86 2.87 6.11
N GLU A 144 2.85 1.88 7.00
CA GLU A 144 1.75 1.61 7.93
C GLU A 144 1.50 2.79 8.90
N TYR A 145 2.51 3.60 9.17
CA TYR A 145 2.40 4.84 9.96
C TYR A 145 2.09 6.09 9.12
N GLY A 146 1.85 5.92 7.82
CA GLY A 146 1.50 7.02 6.92
C GLY A 146 2.66 7.92 6.51
N THR A 147 3.89 7.56 6.82
CA THR A 147 5.08 8.24 6.29
C THR A 147 5.37 7.80 4.86
N VAL A 148 6.08 8.62 4.12
CA VAL A 148 6.42 8.36 2.71
C VAL A 148 7.93 8.39 2.54
N TYR A 149 8.49 7.42 1.81
CA TYR A 149 9.91 7.41 1.47
C TYR A 149 10.24 8.55 0.50
N THR A 150 11.32 9.27 0.77
CA THR A 150 11.90 10.21 -0.19
C THR A 150 12.66 9.45 -1.29
N LEU A 151 12.93 10.10 -2.41
CA LEU A 151 13.72 9.51 -3.49
C LEU A 151 15.13 9.10 -3.03
N ASP A 152 15.75 9.89 -2.18
CA ASP A 152 17.09 9.60 -1.64
C ASP A 152 17.08 8.40 -0.68
N GLU A 153 16.05 8.28 0.17
CA GLU A 153 15.87 7.08 1.01
C GLU A 153 15.72 5.82 0.16
N LEU A 154 14.92 5.88 -0.91
CA LEU A 154 14.73 4.76 -1.84
C LEU A 154 16.04 4.38 -2.57
N LYS A 155 16.80 5.37 -3.03
CA LYS A 155 18.11 5.15 -3.67
C LYS A 155 19.11 4.51 -2.70
N ASN A 156 19.17 4.98 -1.45
CA ASN A 156 20.05 4.40 -0.44
C ASN A 156 19.70 2.93 -0.15
N ILE A 157 18.42 2.58 -0.12
CA ILE A 157 17.99 1.18 0.01
C ILE A 157 18.39 0.38 -1.23
N ARG A 158 18.18 0.93 -2.44
CA ARG A 158 18.56 0.27 -3.70
C ARG A 158 20.07 -0.02 -3.75
N GLU A 159 20.91 0.95 -3.38
CA GLU A 159 22.36 0.78 -3.34
C GLU A 159 22.78 -0.41 -2.46
N VAL A 160 22.21 -0.53 -1.26
CA VAL A 160 22.50 -1.67 -0.37
C VAL A 160 21.96 -2.97 -0.95
N CYS A 161 20.80 -2.96 -1.59
CA CYS A 161 20.28 -4.14 -2.27
C CYS A 161 21.20 -4.59 -3.42
N ASP A 162 21.71 -3.65 -4.21
CA ASP A 162 22.64 -3.94 -5.32
C ASP A 162 23.96 -4.53 -4.80
N GLU A 163 24.55 -3.92 -3.77
CA GLU A 163 25.79 -4.42 -3.17
C GLU A 163 25.66 -5.85 -2.61
N LEU A 164 24.50 -6.18 -2.03
CA LEU A 164 24.24 -7.47 -1.40
C LEU A 164 23.54 -8.48 -2.33
N GLY A 165 23.22 -8.08 -3.56
CA GLY A 165 22.50 -8.92 -4.51
C GLY A 165 21.08 -9.26 -4.09
N LEU A 166 20.38 -8.34 -3.40
CA LEU A 166 19.01 -8.47 -2.94
C LEU A 166 18.02 -7.87 -3.93
N TYR A 167 16.83 -8.44 -4.03
CA TYR A 167 15.70 -7.81 -4.71
C TYR A 167 15.06 -6.74 -3.82
N LEU A 168 14.57 -5.67 -4.43
CA LEU A 168 13.76 -4.64 -3.75
C LEU A 168 12.32 -4.73 -4.23
N MET A 169 11.42 -5.10 -3.32
CA MET A 169 9.98 -5.13 -3.53
C MET A 169 9.31 -3.97 -2.80
N MET A 170 8.43 -3.23 -3.50
CA MET A 170 7.59 -2.20 -2.88
C MET A 170 6.12 -2.62 -2.86
N ASP A 171 5.56 -2.69 -1.67
CA ASP A 171 4.12 -2.73 -1.42
C ASP A 171 3.53 -1.33 -1.64
N GLY A 172 2.77 -1.21 -2.70
CA GLY A 172 2.14 0.03 -3.10
C GLY A 172 0.64 0.08 -2.81
N ALA A 173 0.16 -0.56 -1.74
CA ALA A 173 -1.26 -0.56 -1.38
C ALA A 173 -1.86 0.85 -1.29
N ARG A 174 -1.04 1.86 -0.93
CA ARG A 174 -1.37 3.29 -0.95
C ARG A 174 -0.41 4.09 -1.83
N LEU A 175 0.06 3.52 -2.93
CA LEU A 175 1.06 4.17 -3.78
C LEU A 175 0.56 5.49 -4.40
N GLY A 176 -0.72 5.59 -4.79
CA GLY A 176 -1.30 6.84 -5.28
C GLY A 176 -1.19 7.96 -4.24
N VAL A 177 -1.48 7.64 -2.98
CA VAL A 177 -1.33 8.56 -1.85
C VAL A 177 0.14 8.98 -1.70
N ALA A 178 1.08 8.05 -1.69
CA ALA A 178 2.51 8.36 -1.59
C ALA A 178 2.97 9.28 -2.74
N LEU A 179 2.64 8.94 -3.98
CA LEU A 179 3.01 9.72 -5.16
C LEU A 179 2.41 11.13 -5.19
N SER A 180 1.31 11.38 -4.46
CA SER A 180 0.74 12.72 -4.36
C SER A 180 1.51 13.67 -3.43
N THR A 181 2.49 13.17 -2.69
CA THR A 181 3.27 13.90 -1.67
C THR A 181 4.76 14.05 -2.00
N VAL A 182 5.18 13.48 -3.11
CA VAL A 182 6.59 13.46 -3.56
C VAL A 182 6.72 13.85 -5.03
N ASP A 183 7.94 14.11 -5.48
CA ASP A 183 8.21 14.52 -6.87
C ASP A 183 8.61 13.35 -7.80
N TYR A 184 8.90 12.15 -7.25
CA TYR A 184 9.21 10.99 -8.08
C TYR A 184 7.94 10.32 -8.62
N THR A 185 8.09 9.54 -9.68
CA THR A 185 7.03 8.97 -10.50
C THR A 185 7.05 7.45 -10.51
N LEU A 186 6.06 6.82 -11.15
CA LEU A 186 6.07 5.38 -11.42
C LEU A 186 7.27 4.95 -12.27
N ASN A 187 7.76 5.84 -13.14
CA ASN A 187 8.96 5.59 -13.95
C ASN A 187 10.23 5.51 -13.08
N ASP A 188 10.35 6.39 -12.09
CA ASP A 188 11.46 6.34 -11.13
C ASP A 188 11.41 5.07 -10.28
N LEU A 189 10.21 4.65 -9.88
CA LEU A 189 10.04 3.40 -9.13
C LEU A 189 10.41 2.16 -9.96
N ALA A 190 10.13 2.15 -11.26
CA ALA A 190 10.54 1.06 -12.14
C ALA A 190 12.07 0.97 -12.30
N ASN A 191 12.79 2.08 -12.09
CA ASN A 191 14.25 2.10 -12.03
C ASN A 191 14.79 1.58 -10.69
N ILE A 192 14.09 1.85 -9.60
CA ILE A 192 14.56 1.58 -8.24
C ILE A 192 14.17 0.17 -7.77
N CYS A 193 12.93 -0.25 -8.03
CA CYS A 193 12.40 -1.52 -7.54
C CYS A 193 12.54 -2.62 -8.60
N ASP A 194 12.86 -3.84 -8.17
CA ASP A 194 12.80 -5.02 -9.03
C ASP A 194 11.35 -5.41 -9.35
N VAL A 195 10.48 -5.22 -8.36
CA VAL A 195 9.04 -5.42 -8.45
C VAL A 195 8.32 -4.50 -7.47
N PHE A 196 7.21 -3.94 -7.91
CA PHE A 196 6.29 -3.19 -7.03
C PHE A 196 4.86 -3.44 -7.46
N TYR A 197 3.90 -3.05 -6.64
CA TYR A 197 2.54 -3.03 -7.12
C TYR A 197 1.83 -1.69 -6.89
N ILE A 198 0.89 -1.40 -7.76
CA ILE A 198 0.04 -0.20 -7.72
C ILE A 198 -1.28 -0.64 -7.10
N GLY A 199 -1.56 -0.16 -5.90
CA GLY A 199 -2.79 -0.49 -5.18
C GLY A 199 -4.02 0.18 -5.78
N GLY A 200 -4.98 -0.60 -6.25
CA GLY A 200 -6.28 -0.10 -6.71
C GLY A 200 -7.31 -0.07 -5.58
N THR A 201 -7.35 -1.10 -4.76
CA THR A 201 -8.37 -1.32 -3.71
C THR A 201 -8.56 -0.10 -2.78
N LYS A 202 -7.47 0.57 -2.38
CA LYS A 202 -7.50 1.73 -1.48
C LYS A 202 -7.51 3.08 -2.22
N ASN A 203 -7.45 3.05 -3.55
CA ASN A 203 -7.39 4.26 -4.39
C ASN A 203 -8.61 4.40 -5.32
N GLY A 204 -9.75 3.82 -4.93
CA GLY A 204 -11.01 4.01 -5.65
C GLY A 204 -11.41 2.85 -6.56
N ALA A 205 -10.72 1.72 -6.57
CA ALA A 205 -11.19 0.50 -7.22
C ALA A 205 -12.07 -0.33 -6.29
N LEU A 206 -12.94 -1.18 -6.86
CA LEU A 206 -13.67 -2.21 -6.10
C LEU A 206 -12.72 -3.26 -5.52
N MET A 207 -11.66 -3.56 -6.24
CA MET A 207 -10.67 -4.57 -5.89
C MET A 207 -9.46 -4.46 -6.83
N GLY A 208 -8.32 -4.99 -6.42
CA GLY A 208 -7.21 -5.28 -7.32
C GLY A 208 -5.97 -4.44 -7.10
N GLU A 209 -4.88 -5.11 -7.47
CA GLU A 209 -3.53 -4.60 -7.43
C GLU A 209 -2.86 -4.87 -8.79
N ALA A 210 -2.14 -3.89 -9.33
CA ALA A 210 -1.35 -4.06 -10.56
C ALA A 210 0.12 -4.27 -10.19
N VAL A 211 0.59 -5.50 -10.31
CA VAL A 211 2.01 -5.85 -10.13
C VAL A 211 2.79 -5.39 -11.33
N VAL A 212 3.84 -4.62 -11.11
CA VAL A 212 4.79 -4.14 -12.11
C VAL A 212 6.14 -4.81 -11.85
N ILE A 213 6.63 -5.57 -12.82
CA ILE A 213 7.93 -6.28 -12.75
C ILE A 213 8.88 -5.60 -13.71
N SER A 214 9.87 -4.90 -13.20
CA SER A 214 10.91 -4.21 -13.96
C SER A 214 12.15 -5.09 -14.15
N ASN A 215 12.51 -5.92 -13.16
CA ASN A 215 13.64 -6.83 -13.29
C ASN A 215 13.32 -7.98 -14.26
N PRO A 216 14.08 -8.13 -15.37
CA PRO A 216 13.80 -9.16 -16.38
C PRO A 216 13.97 -10.60 -15.84
N GLU A 217 14.76 -10.82 -14.80
CA GLU A 217 14.94 -12.14 -14.19
C GLU A 217 13.69 -12.64 -13.45
N LEU A 218 12.81 -11.73 -13.00
CA LEU A 218 11.61 -12.03 -12.24
C LEU A 218 10.36 -12.21 -13.12
N LYS A 219 10.42 -11.85 -14.41
CA LYS A 219 9.30 -11.96 -15.35
C LYS A 219 8.95 -13.43 -15.73
N PRO A 220 9.91 -14.34 -15.98
CA PRO A 220 9.60 -15.68 -16.42
C PRO A 220 8.75 -16.44 -15.40
N TYR A 221 7.73 -17.17 -15.91
CA TYR A 221 6.89 -18.07 -15.11
C TYR A 221 5.98 -17.40 -14.06
N PHE A 222 5.98 -16.07 -13.91
CA PHE A 222 5.16 -15.37 -12.91
C PHE A 222 3.67 -15.78 -13.00
N ARG A 223 3.11 -15.90 -14.20
CA ARG A 223 1.72 -16.35 -14.40
C ARG A 223 1.47 -17.80 -13.95
N PHE A 224 2.48 -18.67 -13.97
CA PHE A 224 2.33 -20.02 -13.42
C PHE A 224 2.17 -19.97 -11.90
N VAL A 225 2.94 -19.14 -11.22
CA VAL A 225 2.84 -18.93 -9.78
C VAL A 225 1.50 -18.26 -9.41
N MET A 226 1.05 -17.26 -10.19
CA MET A 226 -0.29 -16.67 -10.04
C MET A 226 -1.37 -17.76 -10.10
N LYS A 227 -1.31 -18.65 -11.08
CA LYS A 227 -2.31 -19.73 -11.23
C LYS A 227 -2.24 -20.72 -10.07
N GLN A 228 -1.03 -21.11 -9.66
CA GLN A 228 -0.81 -22.03 -8.55
C GLN A 228 -1.32 -21.49 -7.22
N ASN A 229 -1.16 -20.18 -6.99
CA ASN A 229 -1.63 -19.49 -5.77
C ASN A 229 -3.13 -19.16 -5.79
N GLY A 230 -3.88 -19.50 -6.86
CA GLY A 230 -5.28 -19.11 -6.98
C GLY A 230 -5.51 -17.61 -7.24
N ALA A 231 -4.45 -16.86 -7.54
CA ALA A 231 -4.49 -15.42 -7.74
C ALA A 231 -5.02 -14.99 -9.13
N MET A 232 -5.34 -15.93 -9.99
CA MET A 232 -5.76 -15.67 -11.36
C MET A 232 -7.27 -15.86 -11.52
N LEU A 233 -8.01 -14.75 -11.66
CA LEU A 233 -9.45 -14.76 -11.87
C LEU A 233 -9.81 -15.27 -13.26
N ALA A 234 -10.82 -16.13 -13.36
CA ALA A 234 -11.39 -16.56 -14.63
C ALA A 234 -11.96 -15.34 -15.40
N LYS A 235 -12.67 -14.43 -14.70
CA LYS A 235 -13.14 -13.15 -15.24
C LYS A 235 -12.11 -12.04 -15.00
N GLY A 236 -10.86 -12.26 -15.45
CA GLY A 236 -9.74 -11.33 -15.21
C GLY A 236 -9.96 -9.93 -15.76
N TRP A 237 -10.80 -9.78 -16.80
CA TRP A 237 -11.19 -8.49 -17.36
C TRP A 237 -11.82 -7.54 -16.33
N LEU A 238 -12.43 -8.07 -15.25
CA LEU A 238 -12.93 -7.25 -14.14
C LEU A 238 -11.81 -6.46 -13.45
N LEU A 239 -10.61 -7.05 -13.32
CA LEU A 239 -9.44 -6.33 -12.80
C LEU A 239 -8.91 -5.31 -13.81
N GLY A 240 -8.94 -5.65 -15.10
CA GLY A 240 -8.58 -4.72 -16.17
C GLY A 240 -9.43 -3.46 -16.15
N ILE A 241 -10.74 -3.58 -15.95
CA ILE A 241 -11.67 -2.45 -15.82
C ILE A 241 -11.27 -1.53 -14.67
N GLN A 242 -10.88 -2.09 -13.52
CA GLN A 242 -10.49 -1.28 -12.36
C GLN A 242 -9.34 -0.34 -12.72
N PHE A 243 -8.29 -0.88 -13.33
CA PHE A 243 -7.11 -0.10 -13.68
C PHE A 243 -7.30 0.78 -14.90
N LEU A 244 -8.16 0.39 -15.86
CA LEU A 244 -8.52 1.26 -16.96
C LEU A 244 -9.26 2.51 -16.47
N GLY A 245 -10.28 2.35 -15.59
CA GLY A 245 -11.00 3.47 -14.99
C GLY A 245 -10.13 4.37 -14.12
N LEU A 246 -9.13 3.79 -13.42
CA LEU A 246 -8.20 4.58 -12.60
C LEU A 246 -7.21 5.39 -13.44
N PHE A 247 -6.73 4.87 -14.59
CA PHE A 247 -5.58 5.44 -15.28
C PHE A 247 -5.94 6.18 -16.58
N GLU A 248 -7.08 5.91 -17.21
CA GLU A 248 -7.40 6.51 -18.51
C GLU A 248 -7.50 8.04 -18.47
N HIS A 249 -7.96 8.60 -17.36
CA HIS A 249 -8.10 10.05 -17.14
C HIS A 249 -7.32 10.53 -15.91
N ASP A 250 -6.24 9.85 -15.56
CA ASP A 250 -5.42 10.15 -14.38
C ASP A 250 -6.21 10.21 -13.05
N ALA A 251 -7.37 9.57 -12.99
CA ALA A 251 -8.23 9.53 -11.81
C ALA A 251 -7.50 8.98 -10.58
N PHE A 252 -6.61 8.00 -10.77
CA PHE A 252 -5.75 7.44 -9.73
C PHE A 252 -5.00 8.52 -8.94
N PHE A 253 -4.36 9.46 -9.63
CA PHE A 253 -3.60 10.54 -9.00
C PHE A 253 -4.52 11.63 -8.43
N GLY A 254 -5.61 11.95 -9.12
CA GLY A 254 -6.57 12.97 -8.72
C GLY A 254 -7.25 12.64 -7.38
N TYR A 255 -7.83 11.46 -7.27
CA TYR A 255 -8.51 11.01 -6.04
C TYR A 255 -7.54 10.79 -4.87
N ALA A 256 -6.34 10.27 -5.15
CA ALA A 256 -5.30 10.13 -4.13
C ALA A 256 -4.88 11.50 -3.57
N LYS A 257 -4.63 12.49 -4.42
CA LYS A 257 -4.30 13.86 -4.01
C LYS A 257 -5.41 14.49 -3.18
N GLN A 258 -6.67 14.34 -3.59
CA GLN A 258 -7.82 14.84 -2.84
C GLN A 258 -7.86 14.24 -1.43
N SER A 259 -7.70 12.92 -1.31
CA SER A 259 -7.70 12.25 -0.01
C SER A 259 -6.61 12.77 0.91
N VAL A 260 -5.39 12.99 0.39
CA VAL A 260 -4.28 13.56 1.16
C VAL A 260 -4.57 14.99 1.61
N VAL A 261 -5.08 15.85 0.72
CA VAL A 261 -5.42 17.25 1.07
C VAL A 261 -6.42 17.29 2.24
N LEU A 262 -7.43 16.44 2.20
CA LEU A 262 -8.44 16.33 3.26
C LEU A 262 -7.84 15.79 4.57
N ALA A 263 -6.97 14.80 4.50
CA ALA A 263 -6.26 14.28 5.67
C ALA A 263 -5.37 15.34 6.32
N GLN A 264 -4.61 16.08 5.51
CA GLN A 264 -3.73 17.15 6.03
C GLN A 264 -4.52 18.30 6.66
N LYS A 265 -5.74 18.58 6.18
CA LYS A 265 -6.68 19.52 6.83
C LYS A 265 -7.06 19.04 8.23
N ILE A 266 -7.38 17.74 8.39
CA ILE A 266 -7.66 17.12 9.69
C ILE A 266 -6.43 17.22 10.60
N GLN A 267 -5.25 16.81 10.10
CA GLN A 267 -4.00 16.82 10.89
C GLN A 267 -3.64 18.23 11.39
N SER A 268 -3.73 19.23 10.52
CA SER A 268 -3.45 20.63 10.87
C SER A 268 -4.42 21.12 11.95
N LYS A 269 -5.70 20.79 11.82
CA LYS A 269 -6.71 21.19 12.80
C LYS A 269 -6.50 20.51 14.14
N LEU A 270 -6.14 19.22 14.19
CA LEU A 270 -5.79 18.53 15.43
C LEU A 270 -4.63 19.23 16.15
N GLN A 271 -3.61 19.67 15.42
CA GLN A 271 -2.48 20.42 15.99
C GLN A 271 -2.90 21.79 16.52
N GLU A 272 -3.73 22.54 15.78
CA GLU A 272 -4.27 23.83 16.22
C GLU A 272 -5.08 23.69 17.53
N LEU A 273 -5.83 22.59 17.65
CA LEU A 273 -6.63 22.27 18.82
C LEU A 273 -5.81 21.72 20.00
N GLY A 274 -4.49 21.52 19.83
CA GLY A 274 -3.60 21.04 20.88
C GLY A 274 -3.66 19.54 21.14
N TYR A 275 -4.18 18.73 20.19
CA TYR A 275 -4.06 17.28 20.27
C TYR A 275 -2.61 16.84 20.02
N ALA A 276 -2.16 15.84 20.77
CA ALA A 276 -0.87 15.21 20.53
C ALA A 276 -0.99 14.19 19.39
N LEU A 277 -0.33 14.45 18.26
CA LEU A 277 -0.21 13.44 17.21
C LEU A 277 0.66 12.29 17.70
N PHE A 278 0.24 11.05 17.46
CA PHE A 278 1.07 9.87 17.69
C PHE A 278 2.23 9.82 16.69
N MET A 279 1.92 10.12 15.42
CA MET A 279 2.88 10.22 14.32
C MET A 279 2.44 11.32 13.37
N LYS A 280 3.38 12.14 12.90
CA LYS A 280 3.11 13.04 11.78
C LYS A 280 3.08 12.22 10.50
N SER A 281 1.94 12.23 9.83
CA SER A 281 1.72 11.51 8.60
C SER A 281 1.72 12.45 7.39
N ASP A 282 2.33 12.02 6.30
CA ASP A 282 2.25 12.71 5.01
C ASP A 282 1.10 12.16 4.14
N SER A 283 0.47 11.06 4.57
CA SER A 283 -0.53 10.31 3.80
C SER A 283 -1.98 10.69 4.14
N ASN A 284 -2.91 9.83 3.72
CA ASN A 284 -4.34 9.89 4.04
C ASN A 284 -4.69 9.27 5.40
N GLN A 285 -3.71 8.84 6.19
CA GLN A 285 -3.89 8.21 7.50
C GLN A 285 -3.40 9.15 8.60
N ILE A 286 -4.24 9.55 9.54
CA ILE A 286 -3.90 10.49 10.61
C ILE A 286 -4.03 9.79 11.96
N PHE A 287 -2.95 9.80 12.73
CA PHE A 287 -2.83 9.11 14.02
C PHE A 287 -2.77 10.14 15.15
N VAL A 288 -3.67 10.01 16.12
CA VAL A 288 -3.81 10.98 17.21
C VAL A 288 -4.07 10.31 18.55
N ASN A 289 -3.46 10.86 19.61
CA ASN A 289 -3.72 10.44 20.97
C ASN A 289 -4.98 11.16 21.50
N VAL A 290 -5.89 10.40 22.09
CA VAL A 290 -7.12 10.90 22.68
C VAL A 290 -7.30 10.32 24.08
N SER A 291 -7.86 11.11 25.03
CA SER A 291 -8.22 10.61 26.36
C SER A 291 -9.35 9.58 26.27
N LYS A 292 -9.60 8.86 27.36
CA LYS A 292 -10.72 7.90 27.42
C LYS A 292 -12.06 8.58 27.22
N GLU A 293 -12.22 9.77 27.76
CA GLU A 293 -13.44 10.59 27.66
C GLU A 293 -13.62 11.10 26.22
N GLN A 294 -12.55 11.60 25.61
CA GLN A 294 -12.56 12.00 24.18
C GLN A 294 -12.89 10.82 23.27
N TYR A 295 -12.27 9.66 23.50
CA TYR A 295 -12.57 8.45 22.76
C TYR A 295 -14.04 8.07 22.85
N GLN A 296 -14.62 8.05 24.07
CA GLN A 296 -16.02 7.70 24.25
C GLN A 296 -16.93 8.66 23.49
N PHE A 297 -16.72 9.97 23.62
CA PHE A 297 -17.50 10.98 22.91
C PHE A 297 -17.39 10.85 21.38
N LEU A 298 -16.18 10.70 20.86
CA LEU A 298 -15.95 10.59 19.42
C LEU A 298 -16.57 9.32 18.83
N SER A 299 -16.46 8.18 19.53
CA SER A 299 -16.95 6.88 19.06
C SER A 299 -18.49 6.80 18.93
N GLU A 300 -19.23 7.70 19.58
CA GLU A 300 -20.69 7.79 19.43
C GLU A 300 -21.13 8.34 18.06
N ASN A 301 -20.26 9.12 17.39
CA ASN A 301 -20.62 9.85 16.18
C ASN A 301 -19.74 9.53 14.97
N ILE A 302 -18.54 9.00 15.21
CA ILE A 302 -17.51 8.78 14.18
C ILE A 302 -17.03 7.35 14.25
N ASP A 303 -17.00 6.68 13.10
CA ASP A 303 -16.38 5.37 12.92
C ASP A 303 -14.91 5.55 12.52
N PHE A 304 -13.99 5.17 13.41
CA PHE A 304 -12.54 5.24 13.24
C PHE A 304 -11.88 3.97 13.78
N GLU A 305 -10.59 3.79 13.52
CA GLU A 305 -9.85 2.64 14.02
C GLU A 305 -9.12 2.96 15.32
N ILE A 306 -9.15 2.02 16.27
CA ILE A 306 -8.24 2.04 17.42
C ILE A 306 -6.92 1.42 16.95
N TRP A 307 -5.88 2.25 16.90
CA TRP A 307 -4.55 1.80 16.51
C TRP A 307 -3.80 1.16 17.66
N GLU A 308 -3.88 1.80 18.84
CA GLU A 308 -3.25 1.30 20.06
C GLU A 308 -4.11 1.66 21.29
N LYS A 309 -4.11 0.75 22.26
CA LYS A 309 -4.78 0.97 23.54
C LYS A 309 -3.74 1.04 24.64
N CYS A 310 -3.56 2.25 25.19
CA CYS A 310 -2.66 2.51 26.30
C CYS A 310 -3.43 2.51 27.63
N ASP A 311 -2.71 2.53 28.76
CA ASP A 311 -3.31 2.50 30.10
C ASP A 311 -4.19 3.74 30.38
N ASP A 312 -3.76 4.91 29.91
CA ASP A 312 -4.39 6.22 30.18
C ASP A 312 -5.03 6.88 28.98
N HIS A 313 -4.75 6.43 27.76
CA HIS A 313 -5.27 7.02 26.51
C HIS A 313 -5.46 5.98 25.41
N TYR A 314 -5.97 6.41 24.24
CA TYR A 314 -6.03 5.64 23.00
C TYR A 314 -5.26 6.35 21.90
N VAL A 315 -4.57 5.58 21.07
CA VAL A 315 -4.16 6.05 19.74
C VAL A 315 -5.27 5.66 18.77
N ILE A 316 -5.88 6.64 18.12
CA ILE A 316 -6.89 6.39 17.09
C ILE A 316 -6.39 6.84 15.74
N ARG A 317 -6.92 6.21 14.68
CA ARG A 317 -6.57 6.54 13.30
C ARG A 317 -7.82 7.00 12.55
N PHE A 318 -7.72 8.18 11.93
CA PHE A 318 -8.65 8.63 10.89
C PHE A 318 -8.05 8.37 9.52
N VAL A 319 -8.86 7.88 8.59
CA VAL A 319 -8.45 7.63 7.21
C VAL A 319 -9.43 8.32 6.26
N THR A 320 -8.91 9.13 5.35
CA THR A 320 -9.67 9.70 4.24
C THR A 320 -9.55 8.81 3.00
N SER A 321 -10.53 8.86 2.12
CA SER A 321 -10.57 8.06 0.90
C SER A 321 -10.96 8.91 -0.31
N TRP A 322 -11.02 8.29 -1.48
CA TRP A 322 -11.53 8.90 -2.70
C TRP A 322 -12.96 9.47 -2.55
N HIS A 323 -13.75 8.92 -1.64
CA HIS A 323 -15.15 9.29 -1.40
C HIS A 323 -15.32 10.38 -0.33
N THR A 324 -14.32 10.60 0.51
CA THR A 324 -14.41 11.57 1.62
C THR A 324 -14.67 12.98 1.08
N SER A 325 -15.70 13.64 1.61
CA SER A 325 -16.09 14.99 1.23
C SER A 325 -15.55 16.05 2.21
N GLU A 326 -15.47 17.31 1.75
CA GLU A 326 -15.15 18.44 2.64
C GLU A 326 -16.16 18.62 3.78
N ASP A 327 -17.45 18.37 3.51
CA ASP A 327 -18.50 18.48 4.52
C ASP A 327 -18.30 17.46 5.64
N GLU A 328 -17.93 16.22 5.31
CA GLU A 328 -17.60 15.19 6.30
C GLU A 328 -16.37 15.58 7.14
N VAL A 329 -15.34 16.14 6.51
CA VAL A 329 -14.15 16.64 7.22
C VAL A 329 -14.51 17.81 8.14
N ASN A 330 -15.33 18.76 7.69
CA ASN A 330 -15.78 19.88 8.52
C ASN A 330 -16.61 19.40 9.71
N ALA A 331 -17.48 18.42 9.49
CA ALA A 331 -18.25 17.79 10.57
C ALA A 331 -17.34 17.05 11.57
N LEU A 332 -16.33 16.29 11.11
CA LEU A 332 -15.32 15.67 11.97
C LEU A 332 -14.61 16.75 12.83
N ILE A 333 -14.17 17.85 12.21
CA ILE A 333 -13.50 18.95 12.91
C ILE A 333 -14.39 19.51 14.02
N THR A 334 -15.70 19.69 13.78
CA THR A 334 -16.64 20.13 14.79
C THR A 334 -16.71 19.17 15.99
N TYR A 335 -16.72 17.87 15.76
CA TYR A 335 -16.67 16.88 16.85
C TYR A 335 -15.33 16.91 17.61
N LEU A 336 -14.21 17.13 16.92
CA LEU A 336 -12.90 17.27 17.56
C LEU A 336 -12.84 18.51 18.45
N GLU A 337 -13.43 19.65 18.04
CA GLU A 337 -13.54 20.86 18.85
C GLU A 337 -14.38 20.62 20.12
N GLN A 338 -15.52 19.93 19.98
CA GLN A 338 -16.37 19.59 21.14
C GLN A 338 -15.70 18.58 22.09
N ALA A 339 -14.88 17.67 21.56
CA ALA A 339 -14.20 16.66 22.37
C ALA A 339 -13.10 17.25 23.28
N ILE A 340 -12.58 18.45 22.97
CA ILE A 340 -11.61 19.13 23.84
C ILE A 340 -12.24 19.51 25.17
N GLU A 341 -13.52 19.92 25.17
CA GLU A 341 -14.26 20.30 26.39
C GLU A 341 -14.49 19.09 27.31
N LYS A 342 -14.24 17.87 26.84
CA LYS A 342 -14.36 16.61 27.62
C LYS A 342 -13.05 16.17 28.25
N LYS A 343 -12.06 17.05 28.30
CA LYS A 343 -10.71 16.78 28.80
C LYS A 343 -10.63 17.07 30.31
N GLU A 344 -11.44 16.39 31.13
CA GLU A 344 -11.32 16.41 32.60
C GLU A 344 -11.16 15.01 33.16
#